data_5938a8491888fec89885d74ae909b07f
#
_entry.id   5938a8491888fec89885d74ae909b07f
#
_cell.length_a   1.000
_cell.length_b   1.000
_cell.length_c   1.000
_cell.angle_alpha   90.00
_cell.angle_beta   90.00
_cell.angle_gamma   90.00
#
_symmetry.space_group_name_H-M   'P 1'
#
loop_
_entity.id
_entity.type
_entity.pdbx_description
1 polymer ?
#
loop_
_entity_poly.entity_id
_entity_poly.type
_entity_poly.pdbx_seq_one_letter_code
_entity_poly.pdbx_strand_id
1 'polypeptide(L)'
;MQIDDFVKSFGVTLYYFDKDLWQRPGIYIEDIKTIFVNNKLSDEAIKRVVYHELGHLSHNPNLYKNNHTKCENEANRIMIHQLIEEELKSSDDQQSFNYLNFMKKHKLKTITDEIMVIDEYYSLIS
;
A
#
# COMPACT_ATOMS: atom_id res chain seq x y z
N MET A 1 7.87 12.82 -5.10
CA MET A 1 7.89 12.84 -3.62
C MET A 1 8.52 11.55 -3.11
N GLN A 2 9.44 11.66 -2.20
CA GLN A 2 10.02 10.49 -1.56
C GLN A 2 8.97 9.84 -0.64
N ILE A 3 9.04 8.52 -0.52
CA ILE A 3 8.06 7.79 0.29
C ILE A 3 8.11 8.23 1.76
N ASP A 4 9.28 8.57 2.27
CA ASP A 4 9.43 9.06 3.65
C ASP A 4 8.65 10.35 3.86
N ASP A 5 8.72 11.26 2.90
CA ASP A 5 7.99 12.54 2.97
C ASP A 5 6.49 12.31 2.88
N PHE A 6 6.08 11.38 2.03
CA PHE A 6 4.66 11.03 1.89
C PHE A 6 4.10 10.50 3.21
N VAL A 7 4.83 9.61 3.88
CA VAL A 7 4.43 9.04 5.17
C VAL A 7 4.36 10.12 6.24
N LYS A 8 5.32 11.04 6.26
CA LYS A 8 5.32 12.15 7.23
C LYS A 8 4.11 13.04 7.10
N SER A 9 3.54 13.17 5.90
CA SER A 9 2.35 13.99 5.70
C SER A 9 1.13 13.45 6.45
N PHE A 10 1.17 12.18 6.86
CA PHE A 10 0.13 11.56 7.68
C PHE A 10 0.47 11.56 9.18
N GLY A 11 1.53 12.26 9.58
CA GLY A 11 1.98 12.26 10.97
C GLY A 11 2.63 10.96 11.40
N VAL A 12 3.17 10.21 10.46
CA VAL A 12 3.74 8.88 10.69
C VAL A 12 5.23 8.89 10.35
N THR A 13 6.02 8.14 11.13
CA THR A 13 7.45 7.95 10.88
C THR A 13 7.68 6.63 10.18
N LEU A 14 8.64 6.60 9.26
CA LEU A 14 9.04 5.37 8.57
C LEU A 14 10.41 4.94 9.08
N TYR A 15 10.51 3.69 9.53
CA TYR A 15 11.76 3.14 10.04
C TYR A 15 12.08 1.81 9.35
N TYR A 16 13.31 1.67 8.87
CA TYR A 16 13.77 0.45 8.19
C TYR A 16 14.50 -0.43 9.19
N PHE A 17 14.09 -1.69 9.30
CA PHE A 17 14.77 -2.63 10.18
C PHE A 17 15.52 -3.69 9.37
N ASP A 18 16.55 -4.27 9.99
CA ASP A 18 17.35 -5.32 9.37
C ASP A 18 16.54 -6.62 9.30
N LYS A 19 16.54 -7.28 8.15
CA LYS A 19 15.80 -8.52 7.93
C LYS A 19 16.16 -9.62 8.96
N ASP A 20 17.37 -9.58 9.48
CA ASP A 20 17.85 -10.57 10.44
C ASP A 20 17.24 -10.39 11.83
N LEU A 21 16.73 -9.21 12.12
CA LEU A 21 16.04 -8.95 13.37
C LEU A 21 14.61 -9.46 13.37
N TRP A 22 13.98 -9.49 12.21
CA TRP A 22 12.57 -9.84 12.12
C TRP A 22 12.22 -10.16 10.66
N GLN A 23 11.56 -11.31 10.44
CA GLN A 23 11.33 -11.79 9.08
C GLN A 23 10.04 -11.28 8.43
N ARG A 24 9.26 -10.47 9.13
CA ARG A 24 8.04 -9.90 8.54
C ARG A 24 8.37 -8.76 7.57
N PRO A 25 7.50 -8.54 6.55
CA PRO A 25 7.73 -7.42 5.63
C PRO A 25 7.65 -6.06 6.31
N GLY A 26 6.73 -5.90 7.27
CA GLY A 26 6.58 -4.65 7.99
C GLY A 26 5.38 -4.64 8.91
N ILE A 27 5.25 -3.59 9.70
CA ILE A 27 4.13 -3.40 10.61
C ILE A 27 4.00 -1.92 10.99
N TYR A 28 2.77 -1.48 11.23
CA TYR A 28 2.49 -0.16 11.80
C TYR A 28 2.21 -0.30 13.29
N ILE A 29 2.86 0.52 14.11
CA ILE A 29 2.62 0.54 15.56
C ILE A 29 2.02 1.90 15.91
N GLU A 30 0.75 1.88 16.30
CA GLU A 30 -0.04 3.09 16.55
C GLU A 30 0.52 3.92 17.69
N ASP A 31 0.95 3.29 18.80
CA ASP A 31 1.40 3.99 20.00
C ASP A 31 2.55 4.96 19.71
N ILE A 32 3.39 4.63 18.76
CA ILE A 32 4.54 5.46 18.39
C ILE A 32 4.41 6.02 16.97
N LYS A 33 3.28 5.80 16.32
CA LYS A 33 2.96 6.27 14.98
C LYS A 33 4.09 6.02 14.00
N THR A 34 4.56 4.77 13.98
CA THR A 34 5.70 4.38 13.16
C THR A 34 5.38 3.14 12.35
N ILE A 35 5.73 3.18 11.06
CA ILE A 35 5.71 2.01 10.19
C ILE A 35 7.13 1.45 10.13
N PHE A 36 7.28 0.19 10.51
CA PHE A 36 8.56 -0.52 10.42
C PHE A 36 8.57 -1.35 9.14
N VAL A 37 9.61 -1.20 8.33
CA VAL A 37 9.71 -1.88 7.03
C VAL A 37 11.04 -2.63 6.95
N ASN A 38 10.97 -3.85 6.42
CA ASN A 38 12.17 -4.68 6.20
C ASN A 38 13.05 -4.02 5.12
N ASN A 39 14.32 -3.76 5.43
CA ASN A 39 15.21 -3.02 4.54
C ASN A 39 15.69 -3.82 3.33
N LYS A 40 15.40 -5.12 3.25
CA LYS A 40 15.80 -5.97 2.12
C LYS A 40 14.72 -6.13 1.07
N LEU A 41 13.56 -5.51 1.26
CA LEU A 41 12.50 -5.56 0.26
C LEU A 41 12.86 -4.69 -0.95
N SER A 42 12.33 -5.06 -2.12
CA SER A 42 12.44 -4.22 -3.31
C SER A 42 11.66 -2.91 -3.10
N ASP A 43 11.94 -1.91 -3.93
CA ASP A 43 11.24 -0.63 -3.84
C ASP A 43 9.72 -0.82 -3.99
N GLU A 44 9.30 -1.68 -4.92
CA GLU A 44 7.88 -1.97 -5.11
C GLU A 44 7.26 -2.63 -3.89
N ALA A 45 8.00 -3.56 -3.26
CA ALA A 45 7.51 -4.24 -2.07
C ALA A 45 7.42 -3.28 -0.87
N ILE A 46 8.38 -2.36 -0.74
CA ILE A 46 8.34 -1.35 0.31
C ILE A 46 7.09 -0.47 0.14
N LYS A 47 6.80 -0.04 -1.07
CA LYS A 47 5.61 0.76 -1.34
C LYS A 47 4.33 0.02 -0.97
N ARG A 48 4.24 -1.26 -1.34
CA ARG A 48 3.05 -2.06 -0.99
C ARG A 48 2.85 -2.13 0.53
N VAL A 49 3.92 -2.40 1.26
CA VAL A 49 3.85 -2.49 2.71
C VAL A 49 3.42 -1.15 3.31
N VAL A 50 4.10 -0.08 2.91
CA VAL A 50 3.85 1.25 3.47
C VAL A 50 2.41 1.70 3.18
N TYR A 51 1.98 1.60 1.93
CA TYR A 51 0.63 2.06 1.57
C TYR A 51 -0.46 1.20 2.22
N HIS A 52 -0.21 -0.11 2.35
CA HIS A 52 -1.15 -1.00 3.05
C HIS A 52 -1.28 -0.60 4.52
N GLU A 53 -0.15 -0.37 5.19
CA GLU A 53 -0.17 0.02 6.60
C GLU A 53 -0.78 1.41 6.78
N LEU A 54 -0.55 2.34 5.86
CA LEU A 54 -1.24 3.64 5.89
C LEU A 54 -2.74 3.46 5.78
N GLY A 55 -3.18 2.46 5.02
CA GLY A 55 -4.61 2.15 4.89
C GLY A 55 -5.25 1.70 6.20
N HIS A 56 -4.45 1.25 7.17
CA HIS A 56 -4.96 0.84 8.48
C HIS A 56 -5.03 1.97 9.50
N LEU A 57 -4.60 3.19 9.15
CA LEU A 57 -4.56 4.29 10.13
C LEU A 57 -5.90 4.58 10.79
N SER A 58 -7.01 4.37 10.08
CA SER A 58 -8.34 4.60 10.62
C SER A 58 -8.88 3.39 11.39
N HIS A 59 -8.13 2.27 11.42
CA HIS A 59 -8.58 1.04 12.04
C HIS A 59 -8.00 0.92 13.46
N ASN A 60 -8.86 1.00 14.48
CA ASN A 60 -8.40 0.74 15.83
C ASN A 60 -8.34 -0.77 16.08
N PRO A 61 -7.63 -1.24 17.14
CA PRO A 61 -7.47 -2.66 17.39
C PRO A 61 -8.78 -3.44 17.53
N ASN A 62 -9.80 -2.83 18.15
CA ASN A 62 -11.09 -3.50 18.32
C ASN A 62 -11.82 -3.65 16.99
N LEU A 63 -11.80 -2.61 16.16
CA LEU A 63 -12.39 -2.66 14.81
C LEU A 63 -11.70 -3.73 13.98
N TYR A 64 -10.38 -3.76 13.99
CA TYR A 64 -9.61 -4.73 13.24
C TYR A 64 -9.91 -6.17 13.68
N LYS A 65 -9.98 -6.40 14.99
CA LYS A 65 -10.26 -7.72 15.54
C LYS A 65 -11.64 -8.24 15.11
N ASN A 66 -12.65 -7.36 15.13
CA ASN A 66 -14.02 -7.75 14.84
C ASN A 66 -14.36 -7.77 13.35
N ASN A 67 -13.61 -7.02 12.52
CA ASN A 67 -13.88 -6.87 11.10
C ASN A 67 -12.59 -7.04 10.29
N HIS A 68 -11.84 -8.09 10.56
CA HIS A 68 -10.50 -8.30 9.99
C HIS A 68 -10.51 -8.24 8.46
N THR A 69 -11.37 -9.04 7.82
CA THR A 69 -11.42 -9.10 6.35
C THR A 69 -11.78 -7.76 5.75
N LYS A 70 -12.75 -7.07 6.33
CA LYS A 70 -13.16 -5.75 5.84
C LYS A 70 -12.02 -4.75 5.95
N CYS A 71 -11.31 -4.72 7.09
CA CYS A 71 -10.19 -3.81 7.30
C CYS A 71 -9.05 -4.10 6.33
N GLU A 72 -8.74 -5.39 6.09
CA GLU A 72 -7.70 -5.76 5.14
C GLU A 72 -8.07 -5.37 3.72
N ASN A 73 -9.32 -5.54 3.33
CA ASN A 73 -9.78 -5.13 1.99
C ASN A 73 -9.73 -3.62 1.83
N GLU A 74 -10.11 -2.86 2.85
CA GLU A 74 -10.02 -1.40 2.80
C GLU A 74 -8.57 -0.94 2.69
N ALA A 75 -7.67 -1.54 3.46
CA ALA A 75 -6.24 -1.20 3.40
C ALA A 75 -5.65 -1.55 2.03
N ASN A 76 -6.02 -2.70 1.47
CA ASN A 76 -5.58 -3.09 0.13
C ASN A 76 -6.10 -2.15 -0.94
N ARG A 77 -7.35 -1.70 -0.83
CA ARG A 77 -7.90 -0.75 -1.80
C ARG A 77 -7.16 0.59 -1.76
N ILE A 78 -6.84 1.08 -0.57
CA ILE A 78 -6.08 2.32 -0.43
C ILE A 78 -4.68 2.15 -1.01
N MET A 79 -4.02 1.03 -0.74
CA MET A 79 -2.72 0.72 -1.32
C MET A 79 -2.78 0.71 -2.85
N ILE A 80 -3.75 0.01 -3.42
CA ILE A 80 -3.90 -0.10 -4.87
C ILE A 80 -4.18 1.28 -5.48
N HIS A 81 -5.05 2.07 -4.86
CA HIS A 81 -5.34 3.43 -5.31
C HIS A 81 -4.06 4.25 -5.41
N GLN A 82 -3.25 4.23 -4.37
CA GLN A 82 -2.01 5.00 -4.32
C GLN A 82 -1.01 4.54 -5.38
N LEU A 83 -0.88 3.22 -5.55
CA LEU A 83 0.04 2.68 -6.55
C LEU A 83 -0.39 3.05 -7.98
N ILE A 84 -1.69 2.99 -8.27
CA ILE A 84 -2.21 3.38 -9.60
C ILE A 84 -2.00 4.87 -9.82
N GLU A 85 -2.28 5.69 -8.81
CA GLU A 85 -2.10 7.14 -8.93
C GLU A 85 -0.66 7.48 -9.29
N GLU A 86 0.31 6.83 -8.65
CA GLU A 86 1.73 7.02 -8.98
C GLU A 86 2.04 6.59 -10.40
N GLU A 87 1.52 5.44 -10.82
CA GLU A 87 1.76 4.92 -12.17
C GLU A 87 1.21 5.88 -13.23
N LEU A 88 0.00 6.40 -13.01
CA LEU A 88 -0.62 7.34 -13.94
C LEU A 88 0.13 8.67 -14.00
N LYS A 89 0.64 9.14 -12.87
CA LYS A 89 1.42 10.40 -12.84
C LYS A 89 2.73 10.28 -13.59
N SER A 90 3.32 9.09 -13.63
CA SER A 90 4.59 8.86 -14.33
C SER A 90 4.40 8.46 -15.78
N SER A 91 3.17 8.32 -16.25
CA SER A 91 2.84 7.92 -17.62
C SER A 91 2.41 9.10 -18.45
N ASP A 92 2.88 9.17 -19.72
CA ASP A 92 2.47 10.18 -20.67
C ASP A 92 1.06 9.92 -21.21
N ASP A 93 0.60 8.67 -21.17
CA ASP A 93 -0.70 8.29 -21.69
C ASP A 93 -1.43 7.42 -20.68
N GLN A 94 -2.39 8.02 -19.95
CA GLN A 94 -3.17 7.31 -18.95
C GLN A 94 -4.07 6.24 -19.54
N GLN A 95 -4.41 6.36 -20.83
CA GLN A 95 -5.25 5.37 -21.51
C GLN A 95 -4.50 4.11 -21.88
N SER A 96 -3.17 4.14 -21.85
CA SER A 96 -2.35 2.97 -22.14
C SER A 96 -2.11 2.08 -20.94
N PHE A 97 -2.69 2.40 -19.79
CA PHE A 97 -2.55 1.62 -18.58
C PHE A 97 -2.99 0.16 -18.82
N ASN A 98 -2.11 -0.78 -18.47
CA ASN A 98 -2.40 -2.21 -18.60
C ASN A 98 -2.50 -2.82 -17.22
N TYR A 99 -3.71 -3.17 -16.79
CA TYR A 99 -3.93 -3.64 -15.44
C TYR A 99 -3.28 -5.00 -15.16
N LEU A 100 -3.12 -5.86 -16.17
CA LEU A 100 -2.46 -7.14 -16.00
C LEU A 100 -0.96 -6.97 -15.72
N ASN A 101 -0.32 -6.05 -16.44
CA ASN A 101 1.10 -5.74 -16.19
C ASN A 101 1.27 -5.09 -14.82
N PHE A 102 0.36 -4.20 -14.44
CA PHE A 102 0.37 -3.57 -13.12
C PHE A 102 0.26 -4.62 -12.01
N MET A 103 -0.68 -5.55 -12.14
CA MET A 103 -0.88 -6.60 -11.15
C MET A 103 0.36 -7.48 -11.02
N LYS A 104 0.98 -7.82 -12.14
CA LYS A 104 2.21 -8.61 -12.15
C LYS A 104 3.35 -7.88 -11.45
N LYS A 105 3.52 -6.60 -11.77
CA LYS A 105 4.56 -5.76 -11.17
C LYS A 105 4.44 -5.69 -9.65
N HIS A 106 3.22 -5.56 -9.16
CA HIS A 106 2.95 -5.41 -7.72
C HIS A 106 2.53 -6.71 -7.05
N LYS A 107 2.65 -7.84 -7.75
CA LYS A 107 2.37 -9.18 -7.21
C LYS A 107 0.95 -9.31 -6.65
N LEU A 108 0.00 -8.69 -7.31
CA LEU A 108 -1.41 -8.79 -6.99
C LEU A 108 -1.99 -9.96 -7.77
N LYS A 109 -2.58 -10.94 -7.10
CA LYS A 109 -2.92 -12.22 -7.74
C LYS A 109 -4.36 -12.65 -7.57
N THR A 110 -5.13 -12.02 -6.69
CA THR A 110 -6.48 -12.49 -6.39
C THR A 110 -7.51 -11.81 -7.30
N ILE A 111 -8.68 -12.44 -7.41
CA ILE A 111 -9.81 -11.84 -8.14
C ILE A 111 -10.24 -10.55 -7.46
N THR A 112 -10.21 -10.51 -6.13
CA THR A 112 -10.52 -9.30 -5.38
C THR A 112 -9.56 -8.17 -5.74
N ASP A 113 -8.27 -8.45 -5.82
CA ASP A 113 -7.27 -7.47 -6.23
C ASP A 113 -7.55 -6.96 -7.65
N GLU A 114 -7.88 -7.85 -8.57
CA GLU A 114 -8.18 -7.47 -9.96
C GLU A 114 -9.36 -6.52 -10.03
N ILE A 115 -10.43 -6.81 -9.31
CA ILE A 115 -11.61 -5.96 -9.28
C ILE A 115 -11.25 -4.58 -8.72
N MET A 116 -10.46 -4.53 -7.65
CA MET A 116 -10.02 -3.26 -7.05
C MET A 116 -9.16 -2.45 -8.01
N VAL A 117 -8.25 -3.10 -8.72
CA VAL A 117 -7.38 -2.42 -9.69
C VAL A 117 -8.21 -1.77 -10.80
N ILE A 118 -9.13 -2.52 -11.36
CA ILE A 118 -10.00 -2.02 -12.44
C ILE A 118 -10.86 -0.86 -11.93
N ASP A 119 -11.50 -1.03 -10.78
CA ASP A 119 -12.35 0.02 -10.20
C ASP A 119 -11.58 1.30 -9.92
N GLU A 120 -10.41 1.18 -9.30
CA GLU A 120 -9.61 2.35 -8.95
C GLU A 120 -9.04 3.05 -10.18
N TYR A 121 -8.63 2.28 -11.19
CA TYR A 121 -8.15 2.87 -12.43
C TYR A 121 -9.24 3.75 -13.07
N TYR A 122 -10.43 3.19 -13.26
CA TYR A 122 -11.52 3.94 -13.88
C TYR A 122 -11.94 5.14 -13.03
N SER A 123 -11.90 5.02 -11.73
CA SER A 123 -12.19 6.14 -10.83
C SER A 123 -11.20 7.29 -11.01
N LEU A 124 -9.91 6.96 -11.19
CA LEU A 124 -8.86 7.96 -11.30
C LEU A 124 -8.83 8.68 -12.65
N ILE A 125 -9.25 8.01 -13.72
CA ILE A 125 -9.20 8.62 -15.07
C ILE A 125 -10.51 9.29 -15.47
N SER A 126 -11.59 9.13 -14.72
CA SER A 126 -12.89 9.72 -15.05
C SER A 126 -13.08 11.14 -14.53
#